data_687004d04b726a09650eaf27a2d7fbcf
#
_entry.id   687004d04b726a09650eaf27a2d7fbcf
#
_cell.length_a   1.000
_cell.length_b   1.000
_cell.length_c   1.000
_cell.angle_alpha   90.00
_cell.angle_beta   90.00
_cell.angle_gamma   90.00
#
_symmetry.space_group_name_H-M   'P 1'
#
loop_
_entity.id
_entity.type
_entity.pdbx_description
1 polymer ?
#
loop_
_entity_poly.entity_id
_entity_poly.type
_entity_poly.pdbx_seq_one_letter_code
_entity_poly.pdbx_strand_id
1 'polypeptide(L)'
;MRAEEAYEFFKNIPTIARKLKTLVDVGLGYIKIGQNSTTLSGGEAQRVKLAYELQKCDTGGTLYILDEPTTGLHTDDVNKLLGVINKIVERGNTVVVIEHNLDVIKCADYIIDLGPEGGEGGGTIVATGTPCLLYTSPSPRDS
;
A
#
# COMPACT_ATOMS: atom_id res chain seq x y z
N MET A 1 -20.66 -4.22 -13.63
CA MET A 1 -19.89 -3.00 -13.91
C MET A 1 -18.64 -3.00 -13.04
N ARG A 2 -17.51 -2.80 -13.65
CA ARG A 2 -16.23 -2.71 -12.93
C ARG A 2 -16.09 -1.31 -12.32
N ALA A 3 -15.24 -1.18 -11.28
CA ALA A 3 -15.04 0.11 -10.60
C ALA A 3 -14.53 1.19 -11.56
N GLU A 4 -13.63 0.85 -12.48
CA GLU A 4 -13.13 1.79 -13.50
C GLU A 4 -14.22 2.25 -14.46
N GLU A 5 -15.11 1.34 -14.87
CA GLU A 5 -16.24 1.67 -15.72
C GLU A 5 -17.26 2.53 -14.99
N ALA A 6 -17.51 2.21 -13.72
CA ALA A 6 -18.39 3.00 -12.87
C ALA A 6 -17.85 4.42 -12.65
N TYR A 7 -16.52 4.56 -12.49
CA TYR A 7 -15.89 5.86 -12.36
C TYR A 7 -16.17 6.72 -13.59
N GLU A 8 -15.99 6.18 -14.79
CA GLU A 8 -16.28 6.91 -16.03
C GLU A 8 -17.76 7.25 -16.16
N PHE A 9 -18.63 6.34 -15.78
CA PHE A 9 -20.08 6.54 -15.85
C PHE A 9 -20.55 7.65 -14.89
N PHE A 10 -20.01 7.67 -13.66
CA PHE A 10 -20.42 8.59 -12.61
C PHE A 10 -19.51 9.80 -12.44
N LYS A 11 -18.60 10.07 -13.38
CA LYS A 11 -17.60 11.13 -13.23
C LYS A 11 -18.18 12.54 -13.02
N ASN A 12 -19.42 12.75 -13.43
CA ASN A 12 -20.10 14.05 -13.26
C ASN A 12 -20.79 14.18 -11.89
N ILE A 13 -20.77 13.14 -11.08
CA ILE A 13 -21.33 13.14 -9.73
C ILE A 13 -20.17 13.09 -8.73
N PRO A 14 -19.74 14.26 -8.16
CA PRO A 14 -18.47 14.35 -7.42
C PRO A 14 -18.35 13.39 -6.24
N THR A 15 -19.42 13.19 -5.48
CA THR A 15 -19.39 12.30 -4.30
C THR A 15 -19.15 10.84 -4.66
N ILE A 16 -19.75 10.38 -5.74
CA ILE A 16 -19.59 9.00 -6.22
C ILE A 16 -18.24 8.85 -6.93
N ALA A 17 -17.91 9.79 -7.80
CA ALA A 17 -16.66 9.78 -8.56
C ALA A 17 -15.44 9.74 -7.65
N ARG A 18 -15.45 10.52 -6.58
CA ARG A 18 -14.33 10.55 -5.61
C ARG A 18 -14.09 9.18 -4.96
N LYS A 19 -15.17 8.51 -4.58
CA LYS A 19 -15.08 7.18 -3.94
C LYS A 19 -14.57 6.12 -4.93
N LEU A 20 -15.07 6.16 -6.16
CA LEU A 20 -14.63 5.23 -7.20
C LEU A 20 -13.19 5.49 -7.61
N LYS A 21 -12.78 6.76 -7.68
CA LYS A 21 -11.40 7.12 -8.00
C LYS A 21 -10.43 6.55 -6.98
N THR A 22 -10.75 6.59 -5.67
CA THR A 22 -9.88 5.99 -4.65
C THR A 22 -9.72 4.49 -4.86
N LEU A 23 -10.75 3.78 -5.26
CA LEU A 23 -10.64 2.36 -5.60
C LEU A 23 -9.70 2.13 -6.79
N VAL A 24 -9.83 2.94 -7.83
CA VAL A 24 -8.93 2.87 -9.00
C VAL A 24 -7.49 3.18 -8.59
N ASP A 25 -7.29 4.20 -7.74
CA ASP A 25 -5.95 4.63 -7.31
C ASP A 25 -5.23 3.57 -6.48
N VAL A 26 -5.94 2.71 -5.76
CA VAL A 26 -5.33 1.59 -5.03
C VAL A 26 -5.18 0.32 -5.89
N GLY A 27 -5.41 0.42 -7.20
CA GLY A 27 -5.27 -0.70 -8.12
C GLY A 27 -6.44 -1.65 -8.18
N LEU A 28 -7.63 -1.22 -7.74
CA LEU A 28 -8.84 -2.05 -7.70
C LEU A 28 -9.87 -1.66 -8.77
N GLY A 29 -9.42 -1.00 -9.85
CA GLY A 29 -10.32 -0.61 -10.94
C GLY A 29 -11.05 -1.80 -11.60
N TYR A 30 -10.46 -2.97 -11.54
CA TYR A 30 -10.99 -4.19 -12.17
C TYR A 30 -12.09 -4.90 -11.38
N ILE A 31 -12.26 -4.62 -10.08
CA ILE A 31 -13.27 -5.31 -9.29
C ILE A 31 -14.69 -4.89 -9.70
N LYS A 32 -15.62 -5.82 -9.57
CA LYS A 32 -17.01 -5.56 -9.89
C LYS A 32 -17.72 -4.88 -8.74
N ILE A 33 -18.51 -3.87 -9.05
CA ILE A 33 -19.38 -3.22 -8.07
C ILE A 33 -20.42 -4.23 -7.63
N GLY A 34 -20.55 -4.38 -6.30
CA GLY A 34 -21.46 -5.37 -5.72
C GLY A 34 -20.83 -6.75 -5.52
N GLN A 35 -19.54 -6.90 -5.84
CA GLN A 35 -18.82 -8.15 -5.60
C GLN A 35 -18.77 -8.46 -4.10
N ASN A 36 -18.98 -9.73 -3.75
CA ASN A 36 -18.89 -10.16 -2.35
C ASN A 36 -17.47 -10.02 -1.83
N SER A 37 -17.31 -9.45 -0.64
CA SER A 37 -16.01 -9.26 -0.03
C SER A 37 -15.23 -10.55 0.21
N THR A 38 -15.91 -11.69 0.36
CA THR A 38 -15.26 -12.99 0.52
C THR A 38 -14.53 -13.46 -0.73
N THR A 39 -14.79 -12.85 -1.88
CA THR A 39 -14.11 -13.18 -3.15
C THR A 39 -12.81 -12.41 -3.34
N LEU A 40 -12.49 -11.48 -2.44
CA LEU A 40 -11.28 -10.67 -2.52
C LEU A 40 -10.09 -11.42 -1.92
N SER A 41 -8.91 -11.25 -2.54
CA SER A 41 -7.65 -11.72 -1.95
C SER A 41 -7.28 -10.87 -0.74
N GLY A 42 -6.31 -11.33 0.07
CA GLY A 42 -5.82 -10.56 1.22
C GLY A 42 -5.31 -9.18 0.83
N GLY A 43 -4.54 -9.09 -0.26
CA GLY A 43 -4.04 -7.81 -0.77
C GLY A 43 -5.14 -6.89 -1.26
N GLU A 44 -6.13 -7.45 -1.96
CA GLU A 44 -7.29 -6.68 -2.41
C GLU A 44 -8.10 -6.13 -1.24
N ALA A 45 -8.34 -6.96 -0.22
CA ALA A 45 -9.06 -6.54 0.98
C ALA A 45 -8.33 -5.42 1.71
N GLN A 46 -7.00 -5.47 1.84
CA GLN A 46 -6.20 -4.39 2.42
C GLN A 46 -6.35 -3.10 1.63
N ARG A 47 -6.31 -3.18 0.30
CA ARG A 47 -6.41 -2.00 -0.56
C ARG A 47 -7.81 -1.36 -0.49
N VAL A 48 -8.87 -2.17 -0.37
CA VAL A 48 -10.23 -1.64 -0.12
C VAL A 48 -10.25 -0.85 1.18
N LYS A 49 -9.65 -1.40 2.23
CA LYS A 49 -9.58 -0.73 3.52
C LYS A 49 -8.78 0.57 3.46
N LEU A 50 -7.66 0.58 2.72
CA LEU A 50 -6.89 1.79 2.48
C LEU A 50 -7.71 2.87 1.77
N ALA A 51 -8.44 2.48 0.72
CA ALA A 51 -9.29 3.41 -0.02
C ALA A 51 -10.35 4.03 0.90
N TYR A 52 -10.94 3.22 1.77
CA TYR A 52 -11.91 3.68 2.75
C TYR A 52 -11.28 4.68 3.74
N GLU A 53 -10.13 4.37 4.29
CA GLU A 53 -9.42 5.25 5.21
C GLU A 53 -9.01 6.58 4.57
N LEU A 54 -8.60 6.55 3.30
CA LEU A 54 -8.22 7.75 2.57
C LEU A 54 -9.40 8.72 2.41
N GLN A 55 -10.62 8.21 2.36
CA GLN A 55 -11.82 9.04 2.21
C GLN A 55 -12.28 9.69 3.51
N LYS A 56 -11.84 9.19 4.65
CA LYS A 56 -12.21 9.77 5.94
C LYS A 56 -11.56 11.14 6.11
N CYS A 57 -12.25 12.02 6.85
CA CYS A 57 -11.65 13.25 7.35
C CYS A 57 -10.71 12.87 8.49
N ASP A 58 -9.44 12.77 8.17
CA ASP A 58 -8.43 12.27 9.08
C ASP A 58 -7.74 13.45 9.79
N THR A 59 -7.62 13.33 11.10
CA THR A 59 -6.91 14.32 11.92
C THR A 59 -5.44 13.96 12.13
N GLY A 60 -4.99 12.84 11.57
CA GLY A 60 -3.64 12.34 11.76
C GLY A 60 -3.48 11.50 13.04
N GLY A 61 -2.26 11.06 13.29
CA GLY A 61 -1.94 10.30 14.50
C GLY A 61 -2.33 8.83 14.49
N THR A 62 -2.71 8.28 13.34
CA THR A 62 -3.05 6.87 13.20
C THR A 62 -1.84 6.09 12.70
N LEU A 63 -1.66 4.88 13.25
CA LEU A 63 -0.66 3.93 12.77
C LEU A 63 -1.34 2.91 11.86
N TYR A 64 -0.87 2.82 10.63
CA TYR A 64 -1.32 1.81 9.66
C TYR A 64 -0.24 0.76 9.50
N ILE A 65 -0.63 -0.50 9.55
CA ILE A 65 0.28 -1.63 9.31
C ILE A 65 -0.26 -2.39 8.09
N LEU A 66 0.56 -2.44 7.05
CA LEU A 66 0.21 -3.08 5.78
C LEU A 66 1.12 -4.28 5.54
N ASP A 67 0.53 -5.44 5.33
CA ASP A 67 1.26 -6.68 5.10
C ASP A 67 1.21 -7.03 3.61
N GLU A 68 2.33 -6.86 2.93
CA GLU A 68 2.49 -7.11 1.48
C GLU A 68 1.36 -6.52 0.64
N PRO A 69 1.11 -5.18 0.73
CA PRO A 69 -0.04 -4.57 0.06
C PRO A 69 0.07 -4.57 -1.46
N THR A 70 1.23 -4.87 -2.03
CA THR A 70 1.44 -4.91 -3.48
C THR A 70 1.16 -6.27 -4.10
N THR A 71 0.75 -7.27 -3.32
CA THR A 71 0.47 -8.61 -3.81
C THR A 71 -0.53 -8.58 -4.97
N GLY A 72 -0.15 -9.16 -6.10
CA GLY A 72 -0.99 -9.25 -7.29
C GLY A 72 -1.09 -7.97 -8.13
N LEU A 73 -0.33 -6.92 -7.79
CA LEU A 73 -0.33 -5.67 -8.55
C LEU A 73 0.74 -5.65 -9.64
N HIS A 74 0.39 -5.04 -10.77
CA HIS A 74 1.37 -4.65 -11.78
C HIS A 74 2.18 -3.44 -11.31
N THR A 75 3.33 -3.20 -11.93
CA THR A 75 4.24 -2.10 -11.57
C THR A 75 3.54 -0.73 -11.58
N ASP A 76 2.71 -0.47 -12.58
CA ASP A 76 1.97 0.80 -12.67
C ASP A 76 1.02 1.00 -11.49
N ASP A 77 0.36 -0.08 -11.06
CA ASP A 77 -0.56 -0.03 -9.94
C ASP A 77 0.19 0.11 -8.61
N VAL A 78 1.40 -0.44 -8.52
CA VAL A 78 2.27 -0.24 -7.35
C VAL A 78 2.56 1.24 -7.15
N ASN A 79 2.87 1.97 -8.22
CA ASN A 79 3.13 3.41 -8.15
C ASN A 79 1.91 4.19 -7.68
N LYS A 80 0.72 3.81 -8.14
CA LYS A 80 -0.54 4.43 -7.69
C LYS A 80 -0.78 4.17 -6.21
N LEU A 81 -0.54 2.95 -5.75
CA LEU A 81 -0.68 2.57 -4.35
C LEU A 81 0.29 3.36 -3.47
N LEU A 82 1.53 3.53 -3.91
CA LEU A 82 2.52 4.33 -3.18
C LEU A 82 2.07 5.79 -3.06
N GLY A 83 1.47 6.34 -4.11
CA GLY A 83 0.88 7.68 -4.07
C GLY A 83 -0.21 7.80 -3.01
N VAL A 84 -1.06 6.79 -2.87
CA VAL A 84 -2.11 6.74 -1.85
C VAL A 84 -1.51 6.67 -0.44
N ILE A 85 -0.51 5.81 -0.25
CA ILE A 85 0.19 5.69 1.04
C ILE A 85 0.84 7.02 1.44
N ASN A 86 1.49 7.70 0.49
CA ASN A 86 2.11 8.99 0.74
C ASN A 86 1.08 10.05 1.16
N LYS A 87 -0.11 10.05 0.56
CA LYS A 87 -1.19 10.96 0.97
C LYS A 87 -1.61 10.72 2.41
N ILE A 88 -1.69 9.46 2.83
CA ILE A 88 -2.02 9.10 4.22
C ILE A 88 -0.93 9.62 5.16
N VAL A 89 0.34 9.44 4.81
CA VAL A 89 1.48 9.92 5.61
C VAL A 89 1.47 11.44 5.71
N GLU A 90 1.20 12.14 4.61
CA GLU A 90 1.14 13.61 4.58
C GLU A 90 0.08 14.20 5.50
N ARG A 91 -0.94 13.43 5.82
CA ARG A 91 -1.98 13.82 6.78
C ARG A 91 -1.54 13.71 8.24
N GLY A 92 -0.31 13.30 8.50
CA GLY A 92 0.23 13.15 9.84
C GLY A 92 0.11 11.75 10.42
N ASN A 93 -0.11 10.75 9.59
CA ASN A 93 -0.18 9.35 9.99
C ASN A 93 1.17 8.66 9.81
N THR A 94 1.35 7.53 10.48
CA THR A 94 2.52 6.67 10.32
C THR A 94 2.09 5.39 9.62
N VAL A 95 2.82 4.99 8.59
CA VAL A 95 2.54 3.75 7.85
C VAL A 95 3.75 2.82 7.94
N VAL A 96 3.52 1.61 8.43
CA VAL A 96 4.50 0.53 8.45
C VAL A 96 4.11 -0.47 7.39
N VAL A 97 5.02 -0.77 6.46
CA VAL A 97 4.77 -1.67 5.35
C VAL A 97 5.72 -2.86 5.45
N ILE A 98 5.17 -4.06 5.40
CA ILE A 98 5.94 -5.30 5.33
C ILE A 98 6.00 -5.68 3.85
N GLU A 99 7.19 -5.63 3.25
CA GLU A 99 7.33 -5.82 1.80
C GLU A 99 8.64 -6.49 1.41
N HIS A 100 8.60 -7.17 0.26
CA HIS A 100 9.76 -7.69 -0.44
C HIS A 100 10.01 -6.96 -1.75
N ASN A 101 9.05 -6.15 -2.20
CA ASN A 101 9.14 -5.41 -3.45
C ASN A 101 10.13 -4.26 -3.29
N LEU A 102 11.23 -4.30 -4.05
CA LEU A 102 12.29 -3.30 -3.94
C LEU A 102 11.82 -1.89 -4.33
N ASP A 103 10.87 -1.77 -5.24
CA ASP A 103 10.34 -0.46 -5.63
C ASP A 103 9.63 0.22 -4.47
N VAL A 104 8.91 -0.56 -3.65
CA VAL A 104 8.27 -0.05 -2.44
C VAL A 104 9.31 0.29 -1.38
N ILE A 105 10.27 -0.59 -1.16
CA ILE A 105 11.33 -0.41 -0.16
C ILE A 105 12.13 0.86 -0.45
N LYS A 106 12.44 1.15 -1.71
CA LYS A 106 13.18 2.36 -2.11
C LYS A 106 12.42 3.65 -1.80
N CYS A 107 11.10 3.60 -1.74
CA CYS A 107 10.25 4.76 -1.47
C CYS A 107 10.03 5.00 0.02
N ALA A 108 10.49 4.11 0.90
CA ALA A 108 10.33 4.26 2.33
C ALA A 108 11.24 5.36 2.88
N ASP A 109 10.77 6.05 3.91
CA ASP A 109 11.60 7.04 4.62
C ASP A 109 12.61 6.36 5.52
N TYR A 110 12.27 5.19 6.05
CA TYR A 110 13.11 4.42 6.95
C TYR A 110 12.87 2.93 6.75
N ILE A 111 13.93 2.14 6.77
CA ILE A 111 13.87 0.70 6.57
C ILE A 111 14.39 -0.03 7.80
N ILE A 112 13.67 -1.06 8.22
CA ILE A 112 14.11 -2.00 9.24
C ILE A 112 14.27 -3.36 8.55
N ASP A 113 15.51 -3.84 8.44
CA ASP A 113 15.79 -5.12 7.81
C ASP A 113 15.92 -6.19 8.89
N LEU A 114 15.05 -7.19 8.81
CA LEU A 114 15.07 -8.35 9.72
C LEU A 114 15.95 -9.43 9.14
N GLY A 115 16.39 -10.37 9.99
CA GLY A 115 17.23 -11.47 9.59
C GLY A 115 16.60 -12.33 8.50
N PRO A 116 17.43 -13.15 7.80
CA PRO A 116 16.96 -13.94 6.66
C PRO A 116 15.93 -15.00 7.04
N GLU A 117 15.90 -15.40 8.31
CA GLU A 117 14.90 -16.34 8.83
C GLU A 117 13.81 -15.56 9.53
N GLY A 118 12.62 -15.55 8.96
CA GLY A 118 11.45 -14.96 9.61
C GLY A 118 10.88 -15.88 10.69
N GLY A 119 9.94 -15.39 11.48
CA GLY A 119 9.25 -16.16 12.50
C GLY A 119 10.08 -16.42 13.76
N GLU A 120 9.86 -17.57 14.40
CA GLU A 120 10.45 -17.88 15.71
C GLU A 120 11.97 -18.03 15.69
N GLY A 121 12.54 -18.48 14.58
CA GLY A 121 13.98 -18.65 14.43
C GLY A 121 14.72 -17.41 13.98
N GLY A 122 13.97 -16.38 13.58
CA GLY A 122 14.52 -15.14 13.03
C GLY A 122 14.00 -13.92 13.78
N GLY A 123 13.84 -12.83 13.09
CA GLY A 123 13.29 -11.60 13.67
C GLY A 123 14.31 -10.72 14.37
N THR A 124 15.60 -11.04 14.24
CA THR A 124 16.65 -10.15 14.70
C THR A 124 16.82 -9.02 13.70
N ILE A 125 16.89 -7.79 14.20
CA ILE A 125 17.15 -6.63 13.35
C ILE A 125 18.57 -6.72 12.82
N VAL A 126 18.72 -6.78 11.49
CA VAL A 126 20.01 -6.90 10.82
C VAL A 126 20.53 -5.52 10.41
N ALA A 127 19.66 -4.67 9.89
CA ALA A 127 20.03 -3.34 9.45
C ALA A 127 18.85 -2.38 9.60
N THR A 128 19.15 -1.11 9.86
CA THR A 128 18.16 -0.04 9.90
C THR A 128 18.75 1.19 9.24
N GLY A 129 17.89 2.02 8.64
CA GLY A 129 18.33 3.27 8.03
C GLY A 129 17.44 3.74 6.92
N THR A 130 17.87 4.80 6.25
CA THR A 130 17.19 5.28 5.04
C THR A 130 17.50 4.36 3.86
N PRO A 131 16.66 4.34 2.81
CA PRO A 131 16.94 3.52 1.63
C PRO A 131 18.31 3.79 1.02
N CYS A 132 18.70 5.06 0.94
CA CYS A 132 20.01 5.44 0.40
C CYS A 132 21.15 4.81 1.19
N LEU A 133 21.08 4.86 2.51
CA LEU A 133 22.10 4.29 3.38
C LEU A 133 22.22 2.77 3.23
N LEU A 134 21.09 2.06 3.18
CA LEU A 134 21.08 0.60 3.08
C LEU A 134 21.55 0.10 1.73
N TYR A 135 21.30 0.84 0.65
CA TYR A 135 21.76 0.46 -0.69
C TYR A 135 23.22 0.80 -0.97
N THR A 136 23.81 1.73 -0.21
CA THR A 136 25.22 2.11 -0.37
C THR A 136 26.15 1.36 0.57
N SER A 137 25.63 0.82 1.67
CA SER A 137 26.40 0.06 2.65
C SER A 137 26.34 -1.43 2.37
N PRO A 138 27.42 -2.20 2.64
CA PRO A 138 27.33 -3.65 2.56
C PRO A 138 26.25 -4.17 3.51
N SER A 139 25.34 -4.97 2.98
CA SER A 139 24.29 -5.61 3.76
C SER A 139 24.63 -7.08 3.97
N PRO A 140 24.34 -7.68 5.15
CA PRO A 140 24.50 -9.10 5.35
C PRO A 140 23.75 -9.97 4.35
N ARG A 141 22.71 -9.41 3.71
CA ARG A 141 21.94 -10.10 2.68
C ARG A 141 22.63 -10.16 1.33
N ASP A 142 23.55 -9.26 1.07
CA ASP A 142 24.23 -9.14 -0.23
C ASP A 142 25.50 -10.00 -0.32
N SER A 143 25.83 -10.66 0.74
CA SER A 143 27.00 -11.53 0.79
C SER A 143 26.73 -12.95 0.28
#